data_31b82b5f62d32182237e865061c3e01e
#
_entry.id   31b82b5f62d32182237e865061c3e01e
#
_cell.length_a   1.000
_cell.length_b   1.000
_cell.length_c   1.000
_cell.angle_alpha   90.00
_cell.angle_beta   90.00
_cell.angle_gamma   90.00
#
_symmetry.space_group_name_H-M   'P 1'
#
loop_
_entity.id
_entity.type
_entity.pdbx_description
1 polymer ?
#
loop_
_entity_poly.entity_id
_entity_poly.type
_entity_poly.pdbx_seq_one_letter_code
_entity_poly.pdbx_strand_id
1 'polypeptide(L)'
;MNDQVTILIYTFPEKGSEAEPFRKIVASIEQTWKCCGKLKTVFVASHRFAEVENFVAEHPNVELQIELSLVYGNIKTMSLDCIKRLYTRFSTPYVLIIQDDGYPLKSNLDEFVGKADFWGAPIISDGWKRKLAYAIGMGSFNGGFSLRSRRLCEYASKKWHSFFSKFMKEDNRHLGEDFYYTTLLKLLPM
;
A
#
# COMPACT_ATOMS: atom_id res chain seq x y z
N MET A 1 7.77 3.30 -18.15
CA MET A 1 7.02 3.39 -16.88
C MET A 1 5.92 2.32 -16.79
N ASN A 2 5.05 2.16 -17.79
CA ASN A 2 3.89 1.25 -17.74
C ASN A 2 4.23 -0.21 -17.39
N ASP A 3 5.39 -0.72 -17.82
CA ASP A 3 5.83 -2.08 -17.50
C ASP A 3 6.65 -2.18 -16.21
N GLN A 4 6.89 -1.06 -15.53
CA GLN A 4 7.73 -1.01 -14.34
C GLN A 4 6.93 -0.85 -13.04
N VAL A 5 5.79 -0.17 -13.10
CA VAL A 5 5.00 0.19 -11.92
C VAL A 5 3.53 -0.11 -12.13
N THR A 6 2.92 -0.78 -11.17
CA THR A 6 1.46 -0.92 -11.01
C THR A 6 1.00 -0.03 -9.87
N ILE A 7 -0.09 0.73 -10.05
CA ILE A 7 -0.78 1.40 -8.95
C ILE A 7 -1.65 0.37 -8.24
N LEU A 8 -1.66 0.35 -6.91
CA LEU A 8 -2.50 -0.53 -6.14
C LEU A 8 -3.23 0.23 -5.03
N ILE A 9 -4.53 -0.03 -4.94
CA ILE A 9 -5.42 0.61 -3.98
C ILE A 9 -6.20 -0.46 -3.24
N TYR A 10 -6.19 -0.38 -1.91
CA TYR A 10 -7.12 -1.13 -1.07
C TYR A 10 -8.38 -0.31 -0.85
N THR A 11 -9.54 -0.92 -1.10
CA THR A 11 -10.84 -0.30 -0.85
C THR A 11 -11.76 -1.30 -0.15
N PHE A 12 -12.19 -0.96 1.05
CA PHE A 12 -13.06 -1.79 1.87
C PHE A 12 -14.08 -0.92 2.63
N PRO A 13 -14.94 -0.20 1.84
CA PRO A 13 -15.95 0.67 2.41
C PRO A 13 -17.02 -0.12 3.16
N GLU A 14 -17.78 0.58 3.99
CA GLU A 14 -19.01 0.04 4.57
C GLU A 14 -20.05 -0.17 3.48
N LYS A 15 -20.77 -1.30 3.54
CA LYS A 15 -21.83 -1.60 2.58
C LYS A 15 -22.97 -0.58 2.67
N GLY A 16 -23.31 -0.02 1.52
CA GLY A 16 -24.32 1.04 1.40
C GLY A 16 -23.77 2.47 1.60
N SER A 17 -22.46 2.63 1.80
CA SER A 17 -21.79 3.92 1.96
C SER A 17 -20.53 4.04 1.07
N GLU A 18 -20.50 3.32 -0.06
CA GLU A 18 -19.31 3.16 -0.90
C GLU A 18 -18.97 4.41 -1.71
N ALA A 19 -19.98 5.14 -2.17
CA ALA A 19 -19.83 6.19 -3.17
C ALA A 19 -18.85 7.32 -2.77
N GLU A 20 -18.98 7.85 -1.56
CA GLU A 20 -18.14 8.98 -1.11
C GLU A 20 -16.67 8.61 -0.90
N PRO A 21 -16.32 7.50 -0.19
CA PRO A 21 -14.95 7.03 -0.13
C PRO A 21 -14.36 6.71 -1.50
N PHE A 22 -15.14 6.10 -2.39
CA PHE A 22 -14.67 5.74 -3.72
C PHE A 22 -14.39 6.96 -4.58
N ARG A 23 -15.20 8.02 -4.50
CA ARG A 23 -14.98 9.29 -5.21
C ARG A 23 -13.62 9.92 -4.86
N LYS A 24 -13.20 9.88 -3.60
CA LYS A 24 -11.90 10.38 -3.16
C LYS A 24 -10.76 9.53 -3.75
N ILE A 25 -10.92 8.22 -3.75
CA ILE A 25 -9.96 7.29 -4.36
C ILE A 25 -9.82 7.58 -5.85
N VAL A 26 -10.92 7.77 -6.59
CA VAL A 26 -10.89 8.11 -8.01
C VAL A 26 -10.10 9.40 -8.26
N ALA A 27 -10.34 10.44 -7.47
CA ALA A 27 -9.59 11.69 -7.59
C ALA A 27 -8.06 11.49 -7.39
N SER A 28 -7.67 10.64 -6.44
CA SER A 28 -6.25 10.29 -6.22
C SER A 28 -5.65 9.51 -7.39
N ILE A 29 -6.42 8.61 -8.01
CA ILE A 29 -6.01 7.87 -9.20
C ILE A 29 -5.81 8.81 -10.39
N GLU A 30 -6.79 9.65 -10.68
CA GLU A 30 -6.74 10.60 -11.79
C GLU A 30 -5.56 11.57 -11.65
N GLN A 31 -5.30 12.07 -10.45
CA GLN A 31 -4.13 12.89 -10.18
C GLN A 31 -2.83 12.09 -10.38
N THR A 32 -2.80 10.82 -9.96
CA THR A 32 -1.65 9.94 -10.18
C THR A 32 -1.43 9.69 -11.67
N TRP A 33 -2.48 9.43 -12.43
CA TRP A 33 -2.39 9.25 -13.89
C TRP A 33 -1.95 10.52 -14.61
N LYS A 34 -2.38 11.69 -14.13
CA LYS A 34 -1.92 12.98 -14.66
C LYS A 34 -0.41 13.18 -14.48
N CYS A 35 0.13 12.75 -13.35
CA CYS A 35 1.56 12.87 -13.05
C CYS A 35 2.42 11.76 -13.69
N CYS A 36 1.93 10.52 -13.72
CA CYS A 36 2.74 9.34 -14.03
C CYS A 36 2.32 8.62 -15.33
N GLY A 37 1.29 9.10 -16.02
CA GLY A 37 0.63 8.41 -17.13
C GLY A 37 -0.38 7.36 -16.65
N LYS A 38 -1.19 6.84 -17.57
CA LYS A 38 -2.22 5.81 -17.27
C LYS A 38 -1.55 4.46 -17.00
N LEU A 39 -0.94 4.31 -15.83
CA LEU A 39 -0.34 3.07 -15.37
C LEU A 39 -1.42 1.99 -15.14
N LYS A 40 -1.02 0.71 -15.23
CA LYS A 40 -1.87 -0.39 -14.76
C LYS A 40 -2.27 -0.12 -13.31
N THR A 41 -3.56 -0.25 -13.02
CA THR A 41 -4.11 0.03 -11.71
C THR A 41 -4.88 -1.19 -11.21
N VAL A 42 -4.67 -1.59 -9.96
CA VAL A 42 -5.33 -2.72 -9.32
C VAL A 42 -6.09 -2.23 -8.10
N PHE A 43 -7.40 -2.45 -8.10
CA PHE A 43 -8.21 -2.36 -6.88
C PHE A 43 -8.22 -3.71 -6.17
N VAL A 44 -7.92 -3.70 -4.87
CA VAL A 44 -8.16 -4.83 -3.97
C VAL A 44 -9.34 -4.46 -3.07
N ALA A 45 -10.51 -5.00 -3.35
CA ALA A 45 -11.75 -4.63 -2.68
C ALA A 45 -12.29 -5.74 -1.79
N SER A 46 -12.94 -5.39 -0.69
CA SER A 46 -13.62 -6.35 0.20
C SER A 46 -14.82 -7.00 -0.44
N HIS A 47 -15.49 -6.30 -1.36
CA HIS A 47 -16.67 -6.76 -2.10
C HIS A 47 -16.84 -5.97 -3.39
N ARG A 48 -17.73 -6.44 -4.26
CA ARG A 48 -18.13 -5.72 -5.46
C ARG A 48 -19.16 -4.65 -5.11
N PHE A 49 -19.06 -3.48 -5.73
CA PHE A 49 -20.05 -2.40 -5.66
C PHE A 49 -20.06 -1.63 -6.98
N ALA A 50 -21.20 -1.00 -7.28
CA ALA A 50 -21.48 -0.45 -8.60
C ALA A 50 -20.43 0.56 -9.08
N GLU A 51 -19.96 1.44 -8.21
CA GLU A 51 -19.01 2.50 -8.56
C GLU A 51 -17.66 1.91 -9.01
N VAL A 52 -17.14 0.88 -8.32
CA VAL A 52 -15.86 0.27 -8.72
C VAL A 52 -16.03 -0.55 -9.98
N GLU A 53 -17.15 -1.25 -10.17
CA GLU A 53 -17.40 -2.04 -11.37
C GLU A 53 -17.56 -1.14 -12.61
N ASN A 54 -18.27 -0.03 -12.50
CA ASN A 54 -18.40 0.95 -13.56
C ASN A 54 -17.05 1.57 -13.93
N PHE A 55 -16.27 1.97 -12.93
CA PHE A 55 -14.93 2.53 -13.14
C PHE A 55 -13.99 1.55 -13.86
N VAL A 56 -14.02 0.27 -13.48
CA VAL A 56 -13.24 -0.77 -14.14
C VAL A 56 -13.70 -0.99 -15.59
N ALA A 57 -15.01 -0.97 -15.84
CA ALA A 57 -15.57 -1.12 -17.19
C ALA A 57 -15.15 0.03 -18.13
N GLU A 58 -15.03 1.25 -17.61
CA GLU A 58 -14.63 2.43 -18.38
C GLU A 58 -13.10 2.54 -18.60
N HIS A 59 -12.30 1.79 -17.83
CA HIS A 59 -10.84 1.93 -17.83
C HIS A 59 -10.14 0.58 -18.04
N PRO A 60 -9.75 0.21 -19.27
CA PRO A 60 -9.16 -1.10 -19.60
C PRO A 60 -7.80 -1.37 -18.93
N ASN A 61 -7.14 -0.35 -18.40
CA ASN A 61 -5.91 -0.48 -17.61
C ASN A 61 -6.18 -0.72 -16.11
N VAL A 62 -7.43 -0.87 -15.70
CA VAL A 62 -7.85 -1.08 -14.32
C VAL A 62 -8.35 -2.51 -14.12
N GLU A 63 -7.90 -3.15 -13.04
CA GLU A 63 -8.28 -4.51 -12.64
C GLU A 63 -8.91 -4.49 -11.25
N LEU A 64 -9.96 -5.27 -11.04
CA LEU A 64 -10.60 -5.46 -9.73
C LEU A 64 -10.28 -6.86 -9.20
N GLN A 65 -9.68 -6.93 -8.03
CA GLN A 65 -9.46 -8.15 -7.27
C GLN A 65 -10.31 -8.13 -5.99
N ILE A 66 -11.08 -9.19 -5.75
CA ILE A 66 -11.90 -9.31 -4.54
C ILE A 66 -11.14 -10.08 -3.47
N GLU A 67 -11.05 -9.48 -2.28
CA GLU A 67 -10.40 -10.05 -1.09
C GLU A 67 -11.35 -10.03 0.09
N LEU A 68 -12.03 -11.14 0.30
CA LEU A 68 -13.08 -11.29 1.31
C LEU A 68 -12.58 -11.19 2.77
N SER A 69 -11.27 -11.29 2.99
CA SER A 69 -10.69 -11.13 4.32
C SER A 69 -10.56 -9.66 4.76
N LEU A 70 -10.74 -8.71 3.84
CA LEU A 70 -10.77 -7.28 4.18
C LEU A 70 -12.08 -6.94 4.89
N VAL A 71 -11.98 -6.30 6.04
CA VAL A 71 -13.13 -5.93 6.87
C VAL A 71 -13.15 -4.42 7.06
N TYR A 72 -14.31 -3.81 6.81
CA TYR A 72 -14.53 -2.38 7.05
C TYR A 72 -14.10 -1.96 8.47
N GLY A 73 -13.41 -0.83 8.56
CA GLY A 73 -12.91 -0.31 9.84
C GLY A 73 -11.77 -1.13 10.48
N ASN A 74 -11.31 -2.21 9.83
CA ASN A 74 -10.26 -3.05 10.36
C ASN A 74 -9.00 -3.01 9.49
N ILE A 75 -8.15 -2.01 9.73
CA ILE A 75 -6.88 -1.81 9.01
C ILE A 75 -5.91 -3.00 9.15
N LYS A 76 -6.07 -3.83 10.18
CA LYS A 76 -5.23 -5.01 10.39
C LYS A 76 -5.41 -6.04 9.28
N THR A 77 -6.63 -6.21 8.75
CA THR A 77 -6.90 -7.14 7.65
C THR A 77 -6.17 -6.70 6.39
N MET A 78 -6.16 -5.41 6.07
CA MET A 78 -5.39 -4.82 4.98
C MET A 78 -3.88 -4.99 5.21
N SER A 79 -3.39 -4.66 6.40
CA SER A 79 -1.97 -4.81 6.74
C SER A 79 -1.48 -6.25 6.59
N LEU A 80 -2.30 -7.23 6.98
CA LEU A 80 -1.97 -8.66 6.82
C LEU A 80 -1.94 -9.08 5.34
N ASP A 81 -2.87 -8.58 4.52
CA ASP A 81 -2.85 -8.84 3.08
C ASP A 81 -1.62 -8.20 2.43
N CYS A 82 -1.32 -6.93 2.76
CA CYS A 82 -0.11 -6.25 2.31
C CYS A 82 1.17 -7.01 2.64
N ILE A 83 1.30 -7.57 3.84
CA ILE A 83 2.51 -8.30 4.22
C ILE A 83 2.58 -9.66 3.52
N LYS A 84 1.48 -10.40 3.50
CA LYS A 84 1.48 -11.81 3.08
C LYS A 84 1.29 -12.00 1.58
N ARG A 85 0.54 -11.13 0.93
CA ARG A 85 0.02 -11.35 -0.43
C ARG A 85 0.24 -10.21 -1.40
N LEU A 86 0.75 -9.05 -0.96
CA LEU A 86 0.92 -7.90 -1.85
C LEU A 86 1.64 -8.28 -3.15
N TYR A 87 2.72 -9.06 -3.07
CA TYR A 87 3.52 -9.48 -4.23
C TYR A 87 2.73 -10.31 -5.26
N THR A 88 1.60 -10.91 -4.88
CA THR A 88 0.73 -11.66 -5.80
C THR A 88 -0.31 -10.78 -6.49
N ARG A 89 -0.47 -9.54 -6.04
CA ARG A 89 -1.48 -8.61 -6.53
C ARG A 89 -1.07 -7.89 -7.83
N PHE A 90 0.22 -7.90 -8.16
CA PHE A 90 0.77 -7.22 -9.33
C PHE A 90 1.92 -8.01 -9.94
N SER A 91 2.24 -7.75 -11.22
CA SER A 91 3.30 -8.45 -11.95
C SER A 91 4.52 -7.57 -12.30
N THR A 92 4.39 -6.26 -12.17
CA THR A 92 5.46 -5.29 -12.47
C THR A 92 6.60 -5.35 -11.42
N PRO A 93 7.80 -4.85 -11.73
CA PRO A 93 8.90 -4.76 -10.75
C PRO A 93 8.58 -3.96 -9.49
N TYR A 94 7.71 -2.96 -9.60
CA TYR A 94 7.31 -2.10 -8.49
C TYR A 94 5.80 -1.96 -8.40
N VAL A 95 5.31 -1.66 -7.19
CA VAL A 95 3.95 -1.24 -6.90
C VAL A 95 3.97 0.12 -6.22
N LEU A 96 3.12 1.03 -6.69
CA LEU A 96 2.83 2.29 -6.03
C LEU A 96 1.50 2.12 -5.28
N ILE A 97 1.57 2.05 -3.96
CA ILE A 97 0.38 2.07 -3.11
C ILE A 97 -0.07 3.51 -2.98
N ILE A 98 -1.35 3.77 -3.22
CA ILE A 98 -1.99 5.06 -2.99
C ILE A 98 -3.24 4.88 -2.14
N GLN A 99 -3.65 5.95 -1.46
CA GLN A 99 -4.88 6.06 -0.69
C GLN A 99 -5.67 7.29 -1.15
N ASP A 100 -6.82 7.52 -0.55
CA ASP A 100 -7.70 8.65 -0.87
C ASP A 100 -7.08 10.02 -0.56
N ASP A 101 -6.05 10.07 0.28
CA ASP A 101 -5.31 11.26 0.70
C ASP A 101 -3.84 11.28 0.26
N GLY A 102 -3.39 10.27 -0.50
CA GLY A 102 -1.98 10.11 -0.89
C GLY A 102 -1.78 9.90 -2.38
N TYR A 103 -1.20 10.90 -3.08
CA TYR A 103 -0.93 10.86 -4.52
C TYR A 103 0.29 11.71 -4.90
N PRO A 104 0.96 11.45 -6.04
CA PRO A 104 2.10 12.24 -6.47
C PRO A 104 1.68 13.63 -6.94
N LEU A 105 2.50 14.64 -6.63
CA LEU A 105 2.32 16.00 -7.07
C LEU A 105 3.20 16.38 -8.28
N LYS A 106 4.18 15.51 -8.63
CA LYS A 106 5.15 15.73 -9.71
C LYS A 106 5.31 14.48 -10.56
N SER A 107 5.72 14.69 -11.81
CA SER A 107 5.94 13.64 -12.82
C SER A 107 7.36 13.06 -12.75
N ASN A 108 7.83 12.71 -11.56
CA ASN A 108 9.20 12.24 -11.36
C ASN A 108 9.29 10.85 -10.68
N LEU A 109 8.27 10.03 -10.84
CA LEU A 109 8.25 8.68 -10.26
C LEU A 109 9.39 7.79 -10.75
N ASP A 110 9.84 7.98 -12.00
CA ASP A 110 10.96 7.29 -12.62
C ASP A 110 12.29 7.53 -11.90
N GLU A 111 12.45 8.66 -11.23
CA GLU A 111 13.63 8.94 -10.43
C GLU A 111 13.80 8.00 -9.22
N PHE A 112 12.73 7.34 -8.79
CA PHE A 112 12.70 6.46 -7.62
C PHE A 112 12.76 4.98 -7.98
N VAL A 113 12.28 4.62 -9.17
CA VAL A 113 12.28 3.22 -9.65
C VAL A 113 13.71 2.72 -9.82
N GLY A 114 14.01 1.56 -9.27
CA GLY A 114 15.33 0.92 -9.34
C GLY A 114 16.36 1.41 -8.31
N LYS A 115 16.11 2.50 -7.58
CA LYS A 115 17.07 3.07 -6.63
C LYS A 115 16.97 2.51 -5.22
N ALA A 116 15.78 2.07 -4.80
CA ALA A 116 15.57 1.43 -3.51
C ALA A 116 14.35 0.49 -3.57
N ASP A 117 14.26 -0.40 -2.60
CA ASP A 117 13.13 -1.34 -2.50
C ASP A 117 11.89 -0.74 -1.85
N PHE A 118 12.06 0.34 -1.09
CA PHE A 118 10.97 1.04 -0.42
C PHE A 118 11.18 2.55 -0.42
N TRP A 119 10.18 3.28 -0.86
CA TRP A 119 10.04 4.72 -0.73
C TRP A 119 8.68 5.02 -0.11
N GLY A 120 8.65 5.86 0.89
CA GLY A 120 7.43 6.30 1.55
C GLY A 120 7.63 7.62 2.27
N ALA A 121 6.54 8.32 2.58
CA ALA A 121 6.61 9.54 3.36
C ALA A 121 7.11 9.25 4.78
N PRO A 122 8.07 10.02 5.32
CA PRO A 122 8.53 9.80 6.69
C PRO A 122 7.41 10.10 7.68
N ILE A 123 7.20 9.19 8.65
CA ILE A 123 6.28 9.45 9.76
C ILE A 123 6.98 10.38 10.74
N ILE A 124 6.75 11.67 10.58
CA ILE A 124 7.28 12.70 11.47
C ILE A 124 6.38 12.75 12.71
N SER A 125 6.94 12.49 13.89
CA SER A 125 6.25 12.74 15.17
C SER A 125 7.19 13.49 16.10
N ASP A 126 6.61 14.37 16.91
CA ASP A 126 7.35 15.23 17.84
C ASP A 126 7.94 14.49 19.06
N GLY A 127 7.63 13.20 19.21
CA GLY A 127 8.15 12.38 20.28
C GLY A 127 9.67 12.11 20.16
N TRP A 128 10.43 12.37 21.23
CA TRP A 128 11.88 12.16 21.27
C TRP A 128 12.31 10.72 20.92
N LYS A 129 11.50 9.71 21.29
CA LYS A 129 11.76 8.29 20.94
C LYS A 129 11.76 8.05 19.44
N ARG A 130 10.87 8.71 18.69
CA ARG A 130 10.86 8.59 17.22
C ARG A 130 11.98 9.37 16.58
N LYS A 131 12.34 10.55 17.10
CA LYS A 131 13.52 11.30 16.65
C LYS A 131 14.78 10.46 16.81
N LEU A 132 14.91 9.76 17.95
CA LEU A 132 16.02 8.84 18.16
C LEU A 132 15.98 7.65 17.19
N ALA A 133 14.83 7.03 16.97
CA ALA A 133 14.67 5.94 16.00
C ALA A 133 15.10 6.37 14.58
N TYR A 134 14.73 7.58 14.16
CA TYR A 134 15.22 8.16 12.90
C TYR A 134 16.73 8.32 12.86
N ALA A 135 17.30 8.89 13.92
CA ALA A 135 18.76 9.13 14.02
C ALA A 135 19.58 7.84 13.91
N ILE A 136 19.07 6.71 14.40
CA ILE A 136 19.71 5.39 14.30
C ILE A 136 19.26 4.56 13.09
N GLY A 137 18.60 5.19 12.10
CA GLY A 137 18.15 4.52 10.87
C GLY A 137 16.95 3.59 11.02
N MET A 138 16.26 3.62 12.16
CA MET A 138 15.05 2.83 12.45
C MET A 138 13.76 3.65 12.25
N GLY A 139 13.81 4.72 11.46
CA GLY A 139 12.63 5.54 11.16
C GLY A 139 11.54 4.74 10.47
N SER A 140 10.29 4.98 10.87
CA SER A 140 9.11 4.43 10.21
C SER A 140 8.64 5.35 9.09
N PHE A 141 8.16 4.77 8.00
CA PHE A 141 7.62 5.49 6.85
C PHE A 141 6.17 5.10 6.64
N ASN A 142 5.36 6.04 6.17
CA ASN A 142 3.96 5.79 5.88
C ASN A 142 3.82 4.79 4.71
N GLY A 143 2.99 3.77 4.92
CA GLY A 143 2.69 2.76 3.92
C GLY A 143 1.60 3.17 2.93
N GLY A 144 0.74 4.11 3.30
CA GLY A 144 -0.42 4.51 2.51
C GLY A 144 -0.10 5.24 1.21
N PHE A 145 1.04 5.95 1.16
CA PHE A 145 1.64 6.42 -0.09
C PHE A 145 3.08 5.92 -0.15
N SER A 146 3.30 4.83 -0.88
CA SER A 146 4.62 4.20 -0.93
C SER A 146 4.88 3.46 -2.24
N LEU A 147 6.13 3.54 -2.72
CA LEU A 147 6.64 2.72 -3.82
C LEU A 147 7.43 1.56 -3.24
N ARG A 148 7.07 0.32 -3.60
CA ARG A 148 7.70 -0.91 -3.09
C ARG A 148 8.12 -1.81 -4.24
N SER A 149 9.32 -2.40 -4.16
CA SER A 149 9.73 -3.40 -5.13
C SER A 149 9.01 -4.72 -4.90
N ARG A 150 8.76 -5.47 -5.98
CA ARG A 150 8.18 -6.82 -5.90
C ARG A 150 9.06 -7.75 -5.06
N ARG A 151 10.39 -7.69 -5.22
CA ARG A 151 11.31 -8.52 -4.44
C ARG A 151 11.21 -8.26 -2.94
N LEU A 152 11.03 -7.00 -2.51
CA LEU A 152 10.80 -6.67 -1.10
C LEU A 152 9.49 -7.26 -0.60
N CYS A 153 8.41 -7.17 -1.39
CA CYS A 153 7.11 -7.72 -1.02
C CYS A 153 7.15 -9.26 -0.91
N GLU A 154 7.85 -9.94 -1.81
CA GLU A 154 8.08 -11.39 -1.72
C GLU A 154 8.91 -11.76 -0.51
N TYR A 155 9.98 -11.03 -0.24
CA TYR A 155 10.83 -11.23 0.92
C TYR A 155 10.04 -11.04 2.22
N ALA A 156 9.25 -9.98 2.31
CA ALA A 156 8.38 -9.70 3.45
C ALA A 156 7.40 -10.86 3.72
N SER A 157 6.78 -11.37 2.67
CA SER A 157 5.87 -12.52 2.77
C SER A 157 6.57 -13.79 3.27
N LYS A 158 7.75 -14.10 2.73
CA LYS A 158 8.54 -15.29 3.13
C LYS A 158 9.06 -15.20 4.56
N LYS A 159 9.40 -13.99 5.02
CA LYS A 159 9.89 -13.74 6.39
C LYS A 159 8.79 -13.54 7.40
N TRP A 160 7.53 -13.46 6.95
CA TRP A 160 6.40 -13.40 7.86
C TRP A 160 6.32 -14.66 8.71
N HIS A 161 6.69 -14.55 9.98
CA HIS A 161 6.66 -15.66 10.91
C HIS A 161 5.52 -15.49 11.93
N SER A 162 5.01 -16.62 12.44
CA SER A 162 4.00 -16.65 13.49
C SER A 162 4.36 -15.83 14.74
N PHE A 163 5.65 -15.61 14.98
CA PHE A 163 6.15 -14.71 16.02
C PHE A 163 5.63 -13.27 15.85
N PHE A 164 5.69 -12.72 14.62
CA PHE A 164 5.16 -11.38 14.37
C PHE A 164 3.63 -11.31 14.49
N SER A 165 2.95 -12.42 14.20
CA SER A 165 1.51 -12.51 14.39
C SER A 165 1.09 -12.37 15.85
N LYS A 166 1.96 -12.74 16.80
CA LYS A 166 1.71 -12.54 18.23
C LYS A 166 1.74 -11.06 18.62
N PHE A 167 2.70 -10.29 18.08
CA PHE A 167 2.76 -8.84 18.29
C PHE A 167 1.59 -8.08 17.66
N MET A 168 1.00 -8.61 16.59
CA MET A 168 -0.18 -8.02 15.95
C MET A 168 -1.50 -8.44 16.60
N LYS A 169 -1.50 -9.47 17.48
CA LYS A 169 -2.72 -10.05 18.06
C LYS A 169 -3.13 -9.49 19.42
N GLU A 170 -2.19 -8.98 20.21
CA GLU A 170 -2.43 -8.93 21.67
C GLU A 170 -2.83 -7.57 22.25
N ASP A 171 -2.69 -6.49 21.52
CA ASP A 171 -3.15 -5.18 22.01
C ASP A 171 -3.66 -4.35 20.83
N ASN A 172 -4.63 -3.48 21.07
CA ASN A 172 -5.11 -2.42 20.16
C ASN A 172 -4.01 -1.47 19.62
N ARG A 173 -2.74 -1.80 19.82
CA ARG A 173 -1.55 -1.18 19.23
C ARG A 173 -1.18 -1.91 17.96
N HIS A 174 -1.89 -1.59 16.88
CA HIS A 174 -1.61 -2.14 15.57
C HIS A 174 -0.23 -1.66 15.10
N LEU A 175 0.73 -2.60 15.06
CA LEU A 175 1.89 -2.42 14.21
C LEU A 175 1.39 -2.56 12.77
N GLY A 176 1.28 -1.45 12.05
CA GLY A 176 0.88 -1.43 10.64
C GLY A 176 1.88 -2.18 9.77
N GLU A 177 1.51 -2.47 8.54
CA GLU A 177 2.42 -3.06 7.55
C GLU A 177 3.65 -2.18 7.29
N ASP A 178 3.48 -0.86 7.41
CA ASP A 178 4.54 0.13 7.29
C ASP A 178 5.67 -0.09 8.30
N PHE A 179 5.34 -0.33 9.57
CA PHE A 179 6.32 -0.67 10.59
C PHE A 179 7.03 -2.00 10.27
N TYR A 180 6.30 -2.99 9.78
CA TYR A 180 6.89 -4.26 9.39
C TYR A 180 7.92 -4.08 8.27
N TYR A 181 7.54 -3.39 7.18
CA TYR A 181 8.41 -3.17 6.03
C TYR A 181 9.62 -2.29 6.35
N THR A 182 9.47 -1.29 7.19
CA THR A 182 10.49 -0.27 7.39
C THR A 182 11.38 -0.49 8.61
N THR A 183 10.92 -1.27 9.56
CA THR A 183 11.65 -1.52 10.82
C THR A 183 11.98 -2.99 11.00
N LEU A 184 10.98 -3.86 11.04
CA LEU A 184 11.22 -5.26 11.37
C LEU A 184 12.03 -6.01 10.32
N LEU A 185 11.80 -5.76 9.03
CA LEU A 185 12.57 -6.41 7.97
C LEU A 185 14.06 -6.05 7.99
N LYS A 186 14.43 -4.87 8.47
CA LYS A 186 15.84 -4.47 8.62
C LYS A 186 16.57 -5.27 9.69
N LEU A 187 15.84 -5.79 10.67
CA LEU A 187 16.39 -6.60 11.77
C LEU A 187 16.54 -8.08 11.40
N LEU A 188 16.01 -8.50 10.26
CA LEU A 188 16.09 -9.87 9.78
C LEU A 188 17.25 -10.01 8.80
N PRO A 189 18.10 -11.05 8.92
CA PRO A 189 19.17 -11.29 7.96
C PRO A 189 18.57 -11.55 6.57
N MET A 190 19.14 -10.87 5.58
CA MET A 190 18.87 -11.12 4.16
C MET A 190 19.50 -12.42 3.69
#